data_4b619898523e28213be119d5c42a798c
#
_entry.id   4b619898523e28213be119d5c42a798c
#
_cell.length_a   1.000
_cell.length_b   1.000
_cell.length_c   1.000
_cell.angle_alpha   90.00
_cell.angle_beta   90.00
_cell.angle_gamma   90.00
#
_symmetry.space_group_name_H-M   'P 1'
#
loop_
_entity.id
_entity.type
_entity.pdbx_description
1 polymer ?
#
loop_
_entity_poly.entity_id
_entity_poly.type
_entity_poly.pdbx_seq_one_letter_code
_entity_poly.pdbx_strand_id
1 'polypeptide(L)'
;YQLEISSWDKFSITGKILETILQTKDISNKNIWIVVAMPNKWSKAELIVQKLSEIWVDEIYFRPSERSVLKDWNNKKWERLQKISQEAVEQSRWWKLPKIEFVKNIFPVLQNKKIIVFDMVDQKVIPSCDSQANIIWVVWPEWWFTQKDYENFWKNFDLISLGDTVLRMETASIVWAWSLRNSLR
;
A
#
# COMPACT_ATOMS: atom_id res chain seq x y z
N TYR A 1 12.75 -11.69 -18.78
CA TYR A 1 13.05 -13.03 -19.29
C TYR A 1 12.83 -13.04 -20.79
N GLN A 2 13.73 -13.64 -21.53
CA GLN A 2 13.49 -14.04 -22.90
C GLN A 2 13.02 -15.49 -22.88
N LEU A 3 11.89 -15.77 -23.52
CA LEU A 3 11.24 -17.06 -23.50
C LEU A 3 11.13 -17.62 -24.91
N GLU A 4 11.39 -18.91 -25.08
CA GLU A 4 11.02 -19.67 -26.25
C GLU A 4 9.75 -20.48 -25.93
N ILE A 5 8.66 -20.19 -26.61
CA ILE A 5 7.39 -20.90 -26.41
C ILE A 5 7.43 -22.17 -27.19
N SER A 6 7.34 -23.33 -26.51
CA SER A 6 7.34 -24.67 -27.12
C SER A 6 5.95 -25.19 -27.45
N SER A 7 4.95 -24.80 -26.68
CA SER A 7 3.56 -25.15 -26.93
C SER A 7 2.59 -24.19 -26.23
N TRP A 8 1.37 -24.08 -26.76
CA TRP A 8 0.28 -23.35 -26.09
C TRP A 8 -1.06 -24.03 -26.43
N ASP A 9 -1.97 -23.88 -25.48
CA ASP A 9 -3.39 -24.22 -25.63
C ASP A 9 -4.27 -23.14 -25.00
N LYS A 10 -5.58 -23.40 -24.91
CA LYS A 10 -6.55 -22.44 -24.37
C LYS A 10 -6.29 -22.10 -22.89
N PHE A 11 -5.60 -22.95 -22.14
CA PHE A 11 -5.46 -22.86 -20.69
C PHE A 11 -4.01 -22.79 -20.22
N SER A 12 -3.04 -23.12 -21.08
CA SER A 12 -1.63 -23.17 -20.70
C SER A 12 -0.68 -22.74 -21.81
N ILE A 13 0.47 -22.22 -21.40
CA ILE A 13 1.61 -21.95 -22.27
C ILE A 13 2.82 -22.61 -21.64
N THR A 14 3.52 -23.44 -22.42
CA THR A 14 4.77 -24.05 -22.01
C THR A 14 5.92 -23.45 -22.80
N GLY A 15 6.97 -23.06 -22.12
CA GLY A 15 8.14 -22.48 -22.77
C GLY A 15 9.40 -22.65 -21.94
N LYS A 16 10.55 -22.42 -22.58
CA LYS A 16 11.88 -22.47 -21.98
C LYS A 16 12.40 -21.05 -21.77
N ILE A 17 12.89 -20.76 -20.58
CA ILE A 17 13.59 -19.51 -20.31
C ILE A 17 14.97 -19.60 -20.99
N LEU A 18 15.22 -18.75 -21.97
CA LEU A 18 16.49 -18.66 -22.68
C LEU A 18 17.46 -17.75 -21.94
N GLU A 19 16.99 -16.61 -21.48
CA GLU A 19 17.80 -15.63 -20.80
C GLU A 19 16.99 -14.87 -19.74
N THR A 20 17.64 -14.62 -18.61
CA THR A 20 17.10 -13.74 -17.57
C THR A 20 17.72 -12.37 -17.75
N ILE A 21 17.03 -11.47 -18.42
CA ILE A 21 17.45 -10.09 -18.55
C ILE A 21 17.13 -9.37 -17.23
N LEU A 22 18.11 -9.26 -16.36
CA LEU A 22 18.02 -8.39 -15.18
C LEU A 22 18.15 -6.94 -15.66
N GLN A 23 17.05 -6.34 -16.07
CA GLN A 23 17.00 -4.88 -16.07
C GLN A 23 16.88 -4.44 -14.61
N THR A 24 18.02 -4.35 -13.94
CA THR A 24 18.13 -3.54 -12.74
C THR A 24 18.05 -2.07 -13.15
N LYS A 25 16.85 -1.57 -13.44
CA LYS A 25 16.60 -0.20 -13.05
C LYS A 25 16.84 -0.22 -11.55
N ASP A 26 17.75 0.57 -11.05
CA ASP A 26 17.89 0.90 -9.64
C ASP A 26 16.60 1.60 -9.16
N ILE A 27 15.56 0.80 -9.06
CA ILE A 27 14.36 1.21 -8.37
C ILE A 27 14.80 1.13 -6.92
N SER A 28 14.93 2.28 -6.30
CA SER A 28 15.41 2.44 -4.93
C SER A 28 14.98 1.24 -4.08
N ASN A 29 15.93 0.59 -3.39
CA ASN A 29 15.71 -0.55 -2.49
C ASN A 29 14.77 -0.20 -1.31
N LYS A 30 14.01 0.88 -1.44
CA LYS A 30 13.10 1.39 -0.43
C LYS A 30 11.73 0.77 -0.59
N ASN A 31 11.35 -0.01 0.40
CA ASN A 31 10.03 -0.57 0.49
C ASN A 31 9.02 0.51 0.88
N ILE A 32 7.89 0.55 0.19
CA ILE A 32 6.76 1.40 0.52
C ILE A 32 5.71 0.55 1.23
N TRP A 33 5.49 0.83 2.50
CA TRP A 33 4.47 0.19 3.31
C TRP A 33 3.37 1.17 3.65
N ILE A 34 2.14 0.75 3.52
CA ILE A 34 0.98 1.59 3.80
C ILE A 34 0.00 0.88 4.73
N VAL A 35 -0.43 1.57 5.76
CA VAL A 35 -1.55 1.18 6.61
C VAL A 35 -2.76 2.02 6.22
N VAL A 36 -3.83 1.36 5.86
CA VAL A 36 -5.09 1.99 5.51
C VAL A 36 -6.15 1.53 6.49
N ALA A 37 -6.90 2.47 7.04
CA ALA A 37 -8.05 2.07 7.83
C ALA A 37 -9.05 1.29 6.97
N MET A 38 -9.73 0.34 7.58
CA MET A 38 -10.71 -0.47 6.86
C MET A 38 -11.87 0.41 6.37
N PRO A 39 -12.08 0.53 5.05
CA PRO A 39 -13.14 1.36 4.52
C PRO A 39 -14.53 0.80 4.85
N ASN A 40 -15.54 1.65 4.82
CA ASN A 40 -16.93 1.26 5.09
C ASN A 40 -17.56 0.42 3.96
N LYS A 41 -16.97 0.42 2.75
CA LYS A 41 -17.43 -0.32 1.58
C LYS A 41 -16.28 -1.13 0.97
N TRP A 42 -16.56 -2.39 0.60
CA TRP A 42 -15.57 -3.24 -0.06
C TRP A 42 -15.05 -2.68 -1.37
N SER A 43 -15.89 -2.05 -2.17
CA SER A 43 -15.47 -1.43 -3.43
C SER A 43 -14.37 -0.39 -3.25
N LYS A 44 -14.31 0.28 -2.10
CA LYS A 44 -13.22 1.20 -1.77
C LYS A 44 -11.92 0.43 -1.47
N ALA A 45 -12.00 -0.70 -0.75
CA ALA A 45 -10.84 -1.55 -0.50
C ALA A 45 -10.29 -2.13 -1.81
N GLU A 46 -11.16 -2.57 -2.71
CA GLU A 46 -10.80 -3.05 -4.05
C GLU A 46 -10.08 -1.96 -4.87
N LEU A 47 -10.62 -0.74 -4.87
CA LEU A 47 -9.99 0.41 -5.55
C LEU A 47 -8.61 0.73 -4.96
N ILE A 48 -8.49 0.77 -3.63
CA ILE A 48 -7.23 1.03 -2.94
C ILE A 48 -6.19 -0.03 -3.33
N VAL A 49 -6.53 -1.31 -3.23
CA VAL A 49 -5.63 -2.41 -3.60
C VAL A 49 -5.21 -2.30 -5.06
N GLN A 50 -6.16 -2.10 -5.98
CA GLN A 50 -5.87 -1.94 -7.39
C GLN A 50 -4.84 -0.82 -7.63
N LYS A 51 -5.11 0.38 -7.13
CA LYS A 51 -4.27 1.55 -7.41
C LYS A 51 -2.93 1.51 -6.69
N LEU A 52 -2.87 1.01 -5.47
CA LEU A 52 -1.61 0.84 -4.77
C LEU A 52 -0.73 -0.23 -5.43
N SER A 53 -1.31 -1.29 -5.99
CA SER A 53 -0.58 -2.30 -6.77
C SER A 53 -0.03 -1.72 -8.08
N GLU A 54 -0.80 -0.89 -8.79
CA GLU A 54 -0.35 -0.17 -9.99
C GLU A 54 0.82 0.79 -9.69
N ILE A 55 0.85 1.38 -8.50
CA ILE A 55 1.90 2.33 -8.04
C ILE A 55 3.13 1.60 -7.46
N TRP A 56 3.06 0.27 -7.33
CA TRP A 56 4.16 -0.55 -6.84
C TRP A 56 4.43 -0.37 -5.34
N VAL A 57 3.39 -0.33 -4.55
CA VAL A 57 3.48 -0.42 -3.10
C VAL A 57 3.86 -1.85 -2.72
N ASP A 58 4.74 -2.02 -1.74
CA ASP A 58 5.24 -3.35 -1.37
C ASP A 58 4.31 -4.08 -0.41
N GLU A 59 3.74 -3.36 0.55
CA GLU A 59 2.87 -3.95 1.56
C GLU A 59 1.69 -3.04 1.89
N ILE A 60 0.49 -3.62 1.90
CA ILE A 60 -0.77 -2.94 2.18
C ILE A 60 -1.43 -3.61 3.39
N TYR A 61 -1.57 -2.85 4.46
CA TYR A 61 -2.18 -3.31 5.70
C TYR A 61 -3.53 -2.66 5.92
N PHE A 62 -4.59 -3.44 5.97
CA PHE A 62 -5.90 -2.96 6.37
C PHE A 62 -6.10 -3.16 7.87
N ARG A 63 -6.48 -2.10 8.56
CA ARG A 63 -6.76 -2.13 9.99
C ARG A 63 -8.18 -1.61 10.28
N PRO A 64 -8.99 -2.33 11.07
CA PRO A 64 -10.25 -1.77 11.55
C PRO A 64 -9.94 -0.64 12.53
N SER A 65 -10.56 0.52 12.32
CA SER A 65 -10.60 1.59 13.32
C SER A 65 -11.71 1.31 14.34
N GLU A 66 -11.74 2.07 15.42
CA GLU A 66 -12.81 1.93 16.43
C GLU A 66 -14.20 2.06 15.82
N ARG A 67 -14.36 2.96 14.84
CA ARG A 67 -15.61 3.26 14.14
C ARG A 67 -15.80 2.51 12.83
N SER A 68 -14.93 1.59 12.48
CA SER A 68 -15.06 0.81 11.24
C SER A 68 -16.32 -0.05 11.26
N VAL A 69 -17.09 0.02 10.20
CA VAL A 69 -18.25 -0.87 9.95
C VAL A 69 -17.77 -2.28 9.64
N LEU A 70 -16.73 -2.39 8.83
CA LEU A 70 -16.10 -3.66 8.47
C LEU A 70 -14.97 -3.94 9.46
N LYS A 71 -15.19 -4.90 10.36
CA LYS A 71 -14.22 -5.28 11.40
C LYS A 71 -13.49 -6.59 11.11
N ASP A 72 -13.86 -7.24 10.03
CA ASP A 72 -13.25 -8.51 9.62
C ASP A 72 -13.42 -8.73 8.11
N TRP A 73 -12.62 -9.60 7.54
CA TRP A 73 -12.80 -10.08 6.18
C TRP A 73 -12.75 -11.60 6.13
N ASN A 74 -13.41 -12.18 5.16
CA ASN A 74 -13.41 -13.63 4.94
C ASN A 74 -12.48 -14.01 3.77
N ASN A 75 -12.20 -15.32 3.65
CA ASN A 75 -11.31 -15.83 2.61
C ASN A 75 -11.70 -15.43 1.19
N LYS A 76 -13.01 -15.45 0.85
CA LYS A 76 -13.48 -15.06 -0.49
C LYS A 76 -13.15 -13.60 -0.82
N LYS A 77 -13.27 -12.71 0.15
CA LYS A 77 -12.92 -11.30 -0.02
C LYS A 77 -11.42 -11.10 -0.14
N TRP A 78 -10.64 -11.86 0.63
CA TRP A 78 -9.19 -11.84 0.53
C TRP A 78 -8.71 -12.35 -0.84
N GLU A 79 -9.21 -13.49 -1.31
CA GLU A 79 -8.92 -14.03 -2.64
C GLU A 79 -9.24 -13.03 -3.76
N ARG A 80 -10.37 -12.32 -3.63
CA ARG A 80 -10.75 -11.27 -4.58
C ARG A 80 -9.76 -10.11 -4.59
N LEU A 81 -9.29 -9.63 -3.42
CA LEU A 81 -8.26 -8.58 -3.36
C LEU A 81 -6.93 -9.03 -3.96
N GLN A 82 -6.54 -10.28 -3.72
CA GLN A 82 -5.33 -10.85 -4.34
C GLN A 82 -5.45 -10.90 -5.87
N LYS A 83 -6.59 -11.31 -6.40
CA LYS A 83 -6.84 -11.32 -7.85
C LYS A 83 -6.78 -9.91 -8.45
N ILE A 84 -7.41 -8.94 -7.82
CA ILE A 84 -7.37 -7.53 -8.25
C ILE A 84 -5.92 -7.01 -8.24
N SER A 85 -5.17 -7.33 -7.19
CA SER A 85 -3.76 -6.96 -7.10
C SER A 85 -2.93 -7.57 -8.22
N GLN A 86 -3.14 -8.85 -8.51
CA GLN A 86 -2.45 -9.55 -9.59
C GLN A 86 -2.73 -8.91 -10.95
N GLU A 87 -3.99 -8.68 -11.28
CA GLU A 87 -4.41 -8.02 -12.53
C GLU A 87 -3.77 -6.61 -12.66
N ALA A 88 -3.72 -5.86 -11.56
CA ALA A 88 -3.12 -4.52 -11.51
C ALA A 88 -1.59 -4.55 -11.72
N VAL A 89 -0.91 -5.51 -11.10
CA VAL A 89 0.54 -5.73 -11.26
C VAL A 89 0.89 -6.14 -12.69
N GLU A 90 0.13 -7.05 -13.28
CA GLU A 90 0.30 -7.48 -14.68
C GLU A 90 0.11 -6.30 -15.63
N GLN A 91 -0.94 -5.50 -15.44
CA GLN A 91 -1.22 -4.32 -16.27
C GLN A 91 -0.12 -3.27 -16.13
N SER A 92 0.37 -2.99 -14.93
CA SER A 92 1.42 -2.00 -14.67
C SER A 92 2.83 -2.51 -14.99
N ARG A 93 2.97 -3.75 -15.43
CA ARG A 93 4.25 -4.43 -15.74
C ARG A 93 5.22 -4.44 -14.55
N TRP A 94 4.66 -4.54 -13.34
CA TRP A 94 5.48 -4.72 -12.16
C TRP A 94 5.82 -6.20 -11.96
N TRP A 95 6.93 -6.50 -11.34
CA TRP A 95 7.42 -7.87 -11.17
C TRP A 95 7.09 -8.49 -9.80
N LYS A 96 6.57 -7.68 -8.86
CA LYS A 96 6.33 -8.10 -7.48
C LYS A 96 4.88 -7.83 -7.08
N LEU A 97 4.21 -8.84 -6.54
CA LEU A 97 2.91 -8.69 -5.91
C LEU A 97 3.05 -8.03 -4.54
N PRO A 98 2.26 -7.01 -4.21
CA PRO A 98 2.23 -6.46 -2.88
C PRO A 98 1.69 -7.48 -1.87
N LYS A 99 2.25 -7.47 -0.68
CA LYS A 99 1.69 -8.19 0.44
C LYS A 99 0.43 -7.46 0.93
N ILE A 100 -0.70 -8.14 1.04
CA ILE A 100 -1.95 -7.57 1.52
C ILE A 100 -2.37 -8.31 2.78
N GLU A 101 -2.53 -7.59 3.88
CA GLU A 101 -2.90 -8.17 5.16
C GLU A 101 -4.00 -7.37 5.87
N PHE A 102 -4.81 -8.09 6.64
CA PHE A 102 -5.72 -7.50 7.59
C PHE A 102 -5.16 -7.68 9.00
N VAL A 103 -4.91 -6.57 9.69
CA VAL A 103 -4.24 -6.57 10.98
C VAL A 103 -5.12 -5.91 12.06
N LYS A 104 -5.48 -6.66 13.08
CA LYS A 104 -6.18 -6.12 14.25
C LYS A 104 -5.22 -5.39 15.19
N ASN A 105 -4.03 -5.96 15.38
CA ASN A 105 -2.95 -5.33 16.12
C ASN A 105 -1.87 -4.83 15.15
N ILE A 106 -1.71 -3.52 15.08
CA ILE A 106 -0.76 -2.88 14.17
C ILE A 106 0.66 -2.79 14.75
N PHE A 107 0.84 -2.92 16.05
CA PHE A 107 2.13 -2.73 16.70
C PHE A 107 3.30 -3.53 16.11
N PRO A 108 3.15 -4.84 15.83
CA PRO A 108 4.24 -5.60 15.23
C PRO A 108 4.66 -5.06 13.86
N VAL A 109 3.71 -4.48 13.12
CA VAL A 109 3.96 -3.90 11.78
C VAL A 109 4.72 -2.59 11.89
N LEU A 110 4.49 -1.80 12.94
CA LEU A 110 5.08 -0.48 13.16
C LEU A 110 6.48 -0.52 13.79
N GLN A 111 6.88 -1.65 14.38
CA GLN A 111 8.16 -1.78 15.05
C GLN A 111 9.35 -1.47 14.12
N ASN A 112 10.30 -0.69 14.63
CA ASN A 112 11.51 -0.28 13.91
C ASN A 112 11.26 0.47 12.60
N LYS A 113 10.11 1.14 12.48
CA LYS A 113 9.75 1.95 11.32
C LYS A 113 9.51 3.40 11.72
N LYS A 114 9.87 4.30 10.82
CA LYS A 114 9.44 5.70 10.91
C LYS A 114 7.98 5.75 10.50
N ILE A 115 7.12 6.19 11.41
CA ILE A 115 5.67 6.24 11.19
C ILE A 115 5.31 7.65 10.74
N ILE A 116 4.60 7.75 9.63
CA ILE A 116 4.08 9.00 9.12
C ILE A 116 2.56 8.87 8.99
N VAL A 117 1.86 9.75 9.65
CA VAL A 117 0.40 9.75 9.74
C VAL A 117 -0.15 10.94 8.97
N PHE A 118 -1.16 10.69 8.14
CA PHE A 118 -1.87 11.75 7.45
C PHE A 118 -3.01 12.26 8.29
N ASP A 119 -2.94 13.55 8.58
CA ASP A 119 -4.01 14.27 9.26
C ASP A 119 -4.12 15.69 8.71
N MET A 120 -5.20 16.38 9.05
CA MET A 120 -5.34 17.81 8.77
C MET A 120 -4.61 18.60 9.84
N VAL A 121 -3.35 18.87 9.58
CA VAL A 121 -2.53 19.75 10.43
C VAL A 121 -2.05 20.94 9.63
N ASP A 122 -1.92 22.08 10.30
CA ASP A 122 -1.48 23.34 9.66
C ASP A 122 -0.03 23.29 9.16
N GLN A 123 0.73 22.28 9.52
CA GLN A 123 2.13 22.13 9.11
C GLN A 123 2.26 21.34 7.83
N LYS A 124 2.64 22.01 6.75
CA LYS A 124 3.06 21.38 5.48
C LYS A 124 4.51 20.90 5.60
N VAL A 125 4.74 19.82 6.32
CA VAL A 125 6.06 19.20 6.33
C VAL A 125 6.04 18.04 5.35
N ILE A 126 6.71 18.20 4.21
CA ILE A 126 7.12 17.04 3.40
C ILE A 126 8.33 16.47 4.15
N PRO A 127 8.23 15.27 4.74
CA PRO A 127 9.38 14.72 5.43
C PRO A 127 10.49 14.54 4.43
N SER A 128 11.68 15.02 4.76
CA SER A 128 12.89 14.54 4.09
C SER A 128 12.94 13.04 4.33
N CYS A 129 12.70 12.26 3.29
CA CYS A 129 12.88 10.82 3.34
C CYS A 129 14.38 10.57 3.41
N ASP A 130 14.92 10.50 4.63
CA ASP A 130 16.28 9.99 4.81
C ASP A 130 16.39 8.66 4.08
N SER A 131 17.44 8.54 3.29
CA SER A 131 17.60 7.47 2.30
C SER A 131 17.66 6.05 2.89
N GLN A 132 17.67 5.89 4.19
CA GLN A 132 17.84 4.62 4.90
C GLN A 132 16.70 4.22 5.83
N ALA A 133 15.68 5.05 6.05
CA ALA A 133 14.63 4.73 7.01
C ALA A 133 13.55 3.82 6.40
N ASN A 134 13.23 2.75 7.10
CA ASN A 134 12.02 1.97 6.85
C ASN A 134 10.81 2.85 7.23
N ILE A 135 10.07 3.34 6.24
CA ILE A 135 8.97 4.28 6.46
C ILE A 135 7.65 3.55 6.23
N ILE A 136 6.76 3.65 7.19
CA ILE A 136 5.39 3.17 7.07
C ILE A 136 4.41 4.34 7.17
N TRP A 137 3.46 4.33 6.26
CA TRP A 137 2.48 5.39 6.10
C TRP A 137 1.15 4.95 6.61
N VAL A 138 0.48 5.83 7.35
CA VAL A 138 -0.82 5.56 7.94
C VAL A 138 -1.83 6.54 7.38
N VAL A 139 -2.80 6.02 6.63
CA VAL A 139 -3.89 6.80 6.06
C VAL A 139 -5.18 6.44 6.76
N TRP A 140 -5.91 7.46 7.20
CA TRP A 140 -7.01 7.29 8.12
C TRP A 140 -8.40 7.34 7.49
N PRO A 141 -9.43 6.83 8.20
CA PRO A 141 -10.79 6.78 7.70
C PRO A 141 -11.48 8.14 7.71
N GLU A 142 -12.61 8.21 7.03
CA GLU A 142 -13.49 9.39 6.87
C GLU A 142 -13.95 10.04 8.19
N TRP A 143 -13.67 9.45 9.36
CA TRP A 143 -14.24 9.80 10.67
C TRP A 143 -13.20 10.18 11.73
N TRP A 144 -12.03 10.67 11.36
CA TRP A 144 -10.98 11.17 12.27
C TRP A 144 -10.46 10.15 13.30
N PHE A 145 -9.18 10.32 13.67
CA PHE A 145 -8.55 9.59 14.76
C PHE A 145 -9.30 9.81 16.08
N THR A 146 -9.57 8.77 16.83
CA THR A 146 -9.89 8.88 18.23
C THR A 146 -8.60 9.03 19.04
N GLN A 147 -8.69 9.58 20.25
CA GLN A 147 -7.55 9.66 21.19
C GLN A 147 -6.88 8.29 21.34
N LYS A 148 -7.68 7.21 21.39
CA LYS A 148 -7.22 5.84 21.51
C LYS A 148 -6.47 5.33 20.26
N ASP A 149 -6.79 5.85 19.10
CA ASP A 149 -6.07 5.53 17.88
C ASP A 149 -4.68 6.15 17.90
N TYR A 150 -4.53 7.41 18.36
CA TYR A 150 -3.22 8.05 18.55
C TYR A 150 -2.38 7.32 19.61
N GLU A 151 -2.96 6.88 20.71
CA GLU A 151 -2.28 6.09 21.72
C GLU A 151 -1.72 4.77 21.16
N ASN A 152 -2.37 4.23 20.12
CA ASN A 152 -1.92 3.03 19.42
C ASN A 152 -0.72 3.26 18.48
N PHE A 153 -0.35 4.49 18.13
CA PHE A 153 0.79 4.76 17.23
C PHE A 153 2.10 5.03 17.97
N TRP A 154 2.12 5.01 19.29
CA TRP A 154 3.28 5.36 20.10
C TRP A 154 3.76 6.81 19.86
N LYS A 155 4.64 7.30 20.74
CA LYS A 155 5.03 8.72 20.81
C LYS A 155 5.92 9.22 19.66
N ASN A 156 6.23 8.37 18.66
CA ASN A 156 7.18 8.70 17.59
C ASN A 156 6.54 8.56 16.20
N PHE A 157 5.69 9.49 15.84
CA PHE A 157 5.17 9.61 14.48
C PHE A 157 5.22 11.07 14.03
N ASP A 158 5.40 11.28 12.73
CA ASP A 158 5.29 12.60 12.12
C ASP A 158 3.86 12.76 11.56
N LEU A 159 3.25 13.92 11.83
CA LEU A 159 1.98 14.31 11.22
C LEU A 159 2.24 15.12 9.96
N ILE A 160 1.52 14.80 8.89
CA ILE A 160 1.66 15.47 7.61
C ILE A 160 0.30 15.77 7.03
N SER A 161 0.16 16.99 6.47
CA SER A 161 -0.99 17.38 5.67
C SER A 161 -0.73 17.20 4.18
N LEU A 162 -1.73 16.72 3.44
CA LEU A 162 -1.70 16.63 1.98
C LEU A 162 -2.09 17.95 1.27
N GLY A 163 -2.22 19.04 2.02
CA GLY A 163 -2.61 20.35 1.51
C GLY A 163 -3.85 20.89 2.19
N ASP A 164 -4.44 21.90 1.59
CA ASP A 164 -5.55 22.65 2.21
C ASP A 164 -6.92 22.00 2.01
N THR A 165 -6.98 20.88 1.26
CA THR A 165 -8.23 20.17 0.96
C THR A 165 -8.31 18.84 1.69
N VAL A 166 -9.49 18.53 2.23
CA VAL A 166 -9.78 17.22 2.82
C VAL A 166 -9.93 16.20 1.69
N LEU A 167 -8.98 15.29 1.58
CA LEU A 167 -9.06 14.19 0.63
C LEU A 167 -9.82 13.00 1.26
N ARG A 168 -10.60 12.30 0.45
CA ARG A 168 -11.13 11.01 0.85
C ARG A 168 -9.98 10.02 1.07
N MET A 169 -10.15 9.08 1.98
CA MET A 169 -9.14 8.10 2.36
C MET A 169 -8.53 7.36 1.15
N GLU A 170 -9.36 6.89 0.23
CA GLU A 170 -8.90 6.24 -0.98
C GLU A 170 -8.04 7.18 -1.84
N THR A 171 -8.45 8.44 -1.99
CA THR A 171 -7.70 9.45 -2.74
C THR A 171 -6.39 9.78 -2.04
N ALA A 172 -6.41 9.99 -0.73
CA ALA A 172 -5.22 10.25 0.07
C ALA A 172 -4.19 9.12 -0.07
N SER A 173 -4.64 7.86 0.04
CA SER A 173 -3.77 6.68 -0.12
C SER A 173 -3.08 6.65 -1.47
N ILE A 174 -3.81 6.93 -2.55
CA ILE A 174 -3.30 6.86 -3.93
C ILE A 174 -2.33 8.01 -4.22
N VAL A 175 -2.75 9.25 -3.94
CA VAL A 175 -1.94 10.45 -4.18
C VAL A 175 -0.62 10.37 -3.44
N TRP A 176 -0.67 9.88 -2.23
CA TRP A 176 0.53 9.80 -1.41
C TRP A 176 1.48 8.68 -1.86
N ALA A 177 0.97 7.49 -2.11
CA ALA A 177 1.82 6.41 -2.63
C ALA A 177 2.52 6.82 -3.93
N TRP A 178 1.81 7.55 -4.81
CA TRP A 178 2.38 8.13 -6.02
C TRP A 178 3.48 9.15 -5.73
N SER A 179 3.23 10.10 -4.83
CA SER A 179 4.20 11.13 -4.44
C SER A 179 5.48 10.51 -3.87
N LEU A 180 5.32 9.52 -3.00
CA LEU A 180 6.45 8.77 -2.46
C LEU A 180 7.25 8.06 -3.54
N ARG A 181 6.59 7.29 -4.38
CA ARG A 181 7.28 6.55 -5.43
C ARG A 181 8.11 7.49 -6.33
N ASN A 182 7.63 8.70 -6.59
CA ASN A 182 8.35 9.68 -7.39
C ASN A 182 9.47 10.40 -6.63
N SER A 183 9.33 10.62 -5.31
CA SER A 183 10.38 11.22 -4.49
C SER A 183 11.54 10.25 -4.18
N LEU A 184 11.31 8.96 -4.38
CA LEU A 184 12.32 7.90 -4.16
C LEU A 184 13.07 7.51 -5.44
N ARG A 185 12.74 8.12 -6.57
CA ARG A 185 13.45 7.99 -7.84
C ARG A 185 14.56 9.01 -7.94
#